data_e6ea7a361d8f77049aab8e3b2582d00e
#
_entry.id   e6ea7a361d8f77049aab8e3b2582d00e
#
_cell.length_a   1.000
_cell.length_b   1.000
_cell.length_c   1.000
_cell.angle_alpha   90.00
_cell.angle_beta   90.00
_cell.angle_gamma   90.00
#
_symmetry.space_group_name_H-M   'P 1'
#
loop_
_entity.id
_entity.type
_entity.pdbx_description
1 polymer ?
#
loop_
_entity_poly.entity_id
_entity_poly.type
_entity_poly.pdbx_seq_one_letter_code
_entity_poly.pdbx_strand_id
1 'polypeptide(L)'
;PASWGTYEASYKASIGLVEVTVEAKPDERFYWVTGPDITGAYTSVERALEDVPTVDEDGVPVIDPDTLVQLSTPGLKSQWIAQIKQTQGSLLAQTDWAYVRKMDTGIAVPAEIQTYRDEVRLAAGTIEGQIAACADLDAFKALFVVPVDANGDPTGNAPINNWPDAI
;
A
#
# COMPACT_ATOMS: atom_id res chain seq x y z
N PRO A 1 2.31 -12.96 -38.67
CA PRO A 1 1.05 -12.22 -38.51
C PRO A 1 1.39 -10.74 -38.38
N ALA A 2 0.87 -9.92 -39.33
CA ALA A 2 1.03 -8.48 -39.25
C ALA A 2 0.37 -7.95 -37.99
N SER A 3 1.05 -7.06 -37.26
CA SER A 3 0.46 -6.45 -36.06
C SER A 3 -0.66 -5.51 -36.50
N TRP A 4 -1.81 -5.53 -35.85
CA TRP A 4 -2.97 -4.67 -36.13
C TRP A 4 -2.61 -3.17 -36.12
N GLY A 5 -1.54 -2.79 -35.44
CA GLY A 5 -1.03 -1.42 -35.42
C GLY A 5 -0.53 -0.90 -36.76
N THR A 6 -0.20 -1.79 -37.71
CA THR A 6 0.37 -1.39 -39.03
C THR A 6 -0.66 -1.12 -40.09
N TYR A 7 -1.95 -1.40 -39.85
CA TYR A 7 -2.99 -1.16 -40.86
C TYR A 7 -3.48 0.29 -40.81
N GLU A 8 -3.73 0.85 -42.02
CA GLU A 8 -4.32 2.18 -42.19
C GLU A 8 -5.70 2.29 -41.52
N ALA A 9 -6.03 3.47 -40.95
CA ALA A 9 -7.29 3.72 -40.26
C ALA A 9 -8.52 3.45 -41.18
N SER A 10 -8.43 3.77 -42.47
CA SER A 10 -9.48 3.50 -43.44
C SER A 10 -9.76 2.00 -43.61
N TYR A 11 -8.71 1.18 -43.64
CA TYR A 11 -8.86 -0.27 -43.72
C TYR A 11 -9.48 -0.84 -42.45
N LYS A 12 -9.01 -0.39 -41.29
CA LYS A 12 -9.58 -0.79 -39.97
C LYS A 12 -11.08 -0.49 -39.93
N ALA A 13 -11.49 0.73 -40.34
CA ALA A 13 -12.89 1.11 -40.38
C ALA A 13 -13.72 0.26 -41.38
N SER A 14 -13.15 -0.09 -42.55
CA SER A 14 -13.85 -0.89 -43.55
C SER A 14 -14.20 -2.33 -43.09
N ILE A 15 -13.45 -2.85 -42.12
CA ILE A 15 -13.69 -4.17 -41.52
C ILE A 15 -14.38 -4.09 -40.15
N GLY A 16 -14.91 -2.90 -39.78
CA GLY A 16 -15.67 -2.67 -38.55
C GLY A 16 -14.81 -2.53 -37.30
N LEU A 17 -13.50 -2.30 -37.43
CA LEU A 17 -12.64 -2.01 -36.28
C LEU A 17 -12.68 -0.51 -35.95
N VAL A 18 -13.00 -0.22 -34.72
CA VAL A 18 -12.96 1.13 -34.14
C VAL A 18 -11.73 1.26 -33.25
N GLU A 19 -10.94 2.29 -33.42
CA GLU A 19 -9.84 2.59 -32.55
C GLU A 19 -10.39 3.24 -31.28
N VAL A 20 -10.12 2.61 -30.14
CA VAL A 20 -10.59 3.06 -28.84
C VAL A 20 -9.40 3.57 -28.03
N THR A 21 -9.50 4.79 -27.52
CA THR A 21 -8.53 5.32 -26.56
C THR A 21 -8.87 4.77 -25.18
N VAL A 22 -7.96 3.98 -24.62
CA VAL A 22 -8.13 3.43 -23.27
C VAL A 22 -7.78 4.52 -22.27
N GLU A 23 -8.66 4.74 -21.30
CA GLU A 23 -8.44 5.66 -20.18
C GLU A 23 -7.28 5.19 -19.28
N ALA A 24 -6.73 6.11 -18.48
CA ALA A 24 -5.74 5.74 -17.46
C ALA A 24 -6.39 4.83 -16.41
N LYS A 25 -5.79 3.66 -16.19
CA LYS A 25 -6.30 2.72 -15.21
C LYS A 25 -6.22 3.32 -13.80
N PRO A 26 -7.32 3.33 -13.03
CA PRO A 26 -7.31 3.73 -11.63
C PRO A 26 -6.33 2.87 -10.80
N ASP A 27 -5.77 3.46 -9.75
CA ASP A 27 -4.78 2.79 -8.89
C ASP A 27 -5.44 1.69 -8.05
N GLU A 28 -5.12 0.43 -8.34
CA GLU A 28 -5.66 -0.75 -7.65
C GLU A 28 -5.28 -0.85 -6.16
N ARG A 29 -4.33 -0.04 -5.70
CA ARG A 29 -4.07 0.05 -4.27
C ARG A 29 -5.28 0.59 -3.50
N PHE A 30 -6.05 1.47 -4.14
CA PHE A 30 -7.15 2.23 -3.52
C PHE A 30 -8.53 1.88 -4.06
N TYR A 31 -8.58 1.23 -5.24
CA TYR A 31 -9.83 0.93 -5.94
C TYR A 31 -9.92 -0.53 -6.37
N TRP A 32 -11.13 -1.07 -6.32
CA TRP A 32 -11.48 -2.24 -7.10
C TRP A 32 -11.75 -1.78 -8.53
N VAL A 33 -10.98 -2.28 -9.49
CA VAL A 33 -11.03 -1.81 -10.88
C VAL A 33 -11.49 -2.94 -11.78
N THR A 34 -12.48 -2.65 -12.66
CA THR A 34 -12.97 -3.54 -13.69
C THR A 34 -12.87 -2.84 -15.05
N GLY A 35 -12.50 -3.55 -16.09
CA GLY A 35 -12.35 -3.01 -17.42
C GLY A 35 -10.93 -3.17 -17.98
N PRO A 36 -10.56 -2.48 -19.08
CA PRO A 36 -11.45 -1.55 -19.79
C PRO A 36 -12.58 -2.29 -20.51
N ASP A 37 -13.72 -1.63 -20.68
CA ASP A 37 -14.80 -2.09 -21.52
C ASP A 37 -14.51 -1.83 -23.04
N ILE A 38 -15.49 -2.10 -23.89
CA ILE A 38 -15.35 -1.91 -25.34
C ILE A 38 -15.18 -0.44 -25.75
N THR A 39 -15.45 0.51 -24.86
CA THR A 39 -15.24 1.96 -25.07
C THR A 39 -13.89 2.45 -24.54
N GLY A 40 -13.13 1.58 -23.86
CA GLY A 40 -11.87 1.91 -23.24
C GLY A 40 -11.99 2.48 -21.83
N ALA A 41 -13.19 2.48 -21.24
CA ALA A 41 -13.47 3.01 -19.91
C ALA A 41 -13.23 1.96 -18.81
N TYR A 42 -12.79 2.42 -17.64
CA TYR A 42 -12.70 1.62 -16.42
C TYR A 42 -13.84 1.97 -15.46
N THR A 43 -14.39 0.94 -14.82
CA THR A 43 -15.25 1.12 -13.65
C THR A 43 -14.41 0.91 -12.41
N SER A 44 -14.50 1.82 -11.43
CA SER A 44 -13.77 1.71 -10.17
C SER A 44 -14.70 1.94 -8.98
N VAL A 45 -14.46 1.16 -7.92
CA VAL A 45 -15.14 1.30 -6.63
C VAL A 45 -14.08 1.47 -5.57
N GLU A 46 -14.24 2.45 -4.69
CA GLU A 46 -13.31 2.69 -3.58
C GLU A 46 -13.23 1.47 -2.66
N ARG A 47 -12.02 1.12 -2.27
CA ARG A 47 -11.79 0.11 -1.23
C ARG A 47 -12.11 0.73 0.13
N ALA A 48 -12.72 -0.05 1.02
CA ALA A 48 -13.03 0.41 2.37
C ALA A 48 -11.74 0.85 3.10
N LEU A 49 -11.77 2.04 3.69
CA LEU A 49 -10.66 2.57 4.49
C LEU A 49 -10.59 1.86 5.84
N GLU A 50 -11.73 1.71 6.50
CA GLU A 50 -11.89 1.00 7.77
C GLU A 50 -12.25 -0.47 7.55
N ASP A 51 -12.05 -1.29 8.60
CA ASP A 51 -12.45 -2.68 8.58
C ASP A 51 -13.98 -2.80 8.45
N VAL A 52 -14.42 -3.69 7.57
CA VAL A 52 -15.84 -3.93 7.32
C VAL A 52 -16.31 -5.14 8.11
N PRO A 53 -17.20 -4.98 9.10
CA PRO A 53 -17.76 -6.10 9.84
C PRO A 53 -18.49 -7.08 8.92
N THR A 54 -18.27 -8.36 9.13
CA THR A 54 -18.96 -9.43 8.38
C THR A 54 -20.31 -9.69 9.00
N VAL A 55 -21.34 -9.69 8.16
CA VAL A 55 -22.71 -10.08 8.52
C VAL A 55 -23.19 -11.18 7.57
N ASP A 56 -24.13 -12.01 8.03
CA ASP A 56 -24.77 -13.01 7.19
C ASP A 56 -25.87 -12.40 6.28
N GLU A 57 -26.61 -13.24 5.56
CA GLU A 57 -27.67 -12.82 4.63
C GLU A 57 -28.84 -12.12 5.33
N ASP A 58 -29.02 -12.37 6.62
CA ASP A 58 -30.06 -11.75 7.46
C ASP A 58 -29.56 -10.48 8.19
N GLY A 59 -28.30 -10.09 7.96
CA GLY A 59 -27.64 -8.93 8.59
C GLY A 59 -27.17 -9.18 10.02
N VAL A 60 -27.10 -10.46 10.46
CA VAL A 60 -26.61 -10.81 11.79
C VAL A 60 -25.08 -10.88 11.80
N PRO A 61 -24.40 -10.32 12.83
CA PRO A 61 -22.94 -10.39 12.95
C PRO A 61 -22.40 -11.83 12.93
N VAL A 62 -21.46 -12.11 12.05
CA VAL A 62 -20.76 -13.41 12.03
C VAL A 62 -19.66 -13.37 13.09
N ILE A 63 -19.75 -14.24 14.07
CA ILE A 63 -18.83 -14.32 15.22
C ILE A 63 -17.89 -15.50 15.02
N ASP A 64 -16.60 -15.27 15.24
CA ASP A 64 -15.59 -16.32 15.30
C ASP A 64 -15.87 -17.22 16.53
N PRO A 65 -16.04 -18.54 16.35
CA PRO A 65 -16.43 -19.43 17.45
C PRO A 65 -15.35 -19.61 18.52
N ASP A 66 -14.07 -19.39 18.17
CA ASP A 66 -12.94 -19.61 19.08
C ASP A 66 -12.62 -18.34 19.88
N THR A 67 -12.71 -17.17 19.24
CA THR A 67 -12.34 -15.88 19.85
C THR A 67 -13.53 -15.10 20.37
N LEU A 68 -14.77 -15.47 19.96
CA LEU A 68 -16.03 -14.76 20.25
C LEU A 68 -16.03 -13.29 19.77
N VAL A 69 -15.19 -12.97 18.80
CA VAL A 69 -15.07 -11.64 18.18
C VAL A 69 -15.79 -11.66 16.83
N GLN A 70 -16.47 -10.55 16.48
CA GLN A 70 -17.07 -10.41 15.17
C GLN A 70 -16.00 -10.45 14.09
N LEU A 71 -16.20 -11.28 13.06
CA LEU A 71 -15.34 -11.31 11.89
C LEU A 71 -15.45 -10.00 11.12
N SER A 72 -14.36 -9.55 10.54
CA SER A 72 -14.31 -8.37 9.68
C SER A 72 -13.37 -8.60 8.50
N THR A 73 -13.67 -7.96 7.39
CA THR A 73 -12.75 -7.86 6.26
C THR A 73 -11.84 -6.65 6.50
N PRO A 74 -10.51 -6.84 6.56
CA PRO A 74 -9.59 -5.74 6.81
C PRO A 74 -9.69 -4.64 5.75
N GLY A 75 -9.88 -3.40 6.19
CA GLY A 75 -9.83 -2.20 5.37
C GLY A 75 -8.40 -1.81 4.99
N LEU A 76 -8.25 -0.73 4.23
CA LEU A 76 -6.94 -0.26 3.78
C LEU A 76 -6.02 0.09 4.95
N LYS A 77 -6.53 0.73 6.01
CA LYS A 77 -5.74 1.06 7.20
C LYS A 77 -5.11 -0.19 7.83
N SER A 78 -5.93 -1.20 8.13
CA SER A 78 -5.46 -2.43 8.76
C SER A 78 -4.46 -3.19 7.87
N GLN A 79 -4.71 -3.25 6.57
CA GLN A 79 -3.81 -3.89 5.62
C GLN A 79 -2.45 -3.19 5.57
N TRP A 80 -2.42 -1.86 5.51
CA TRP A 80 -1.18 -1.10 5.45
C TRP A 80 -0.44 -1.06 6.78
N ILE A 81 -1.12 -1.01 7.92
CA ILE A 81 -0.50 -1.16 9.24
C ILE A 81 0.20 -2.53 9.36
N ALA A 82 -0.44 -3.60 8.87
CA ALA A 82 0.20 -4.91 8.82
C ALA A 82 1.47 -4.91 7.93
N GLN A 83 1.42 -4.25 6.77
CA GLN A 83 2.58 -4.08 5.88
C GLN A 83 3.71 -3.28 6.56
N ILE A 84 3.40 -2.20 7.27
CA ILE A 84 4.38 -1.39 8.02
C ILE A 84 5.06 -2.24 9.11
N LYS A 85 4.29 -3.03 9.86
CA LYS A 85 4.85 -3.94 10.88
C LYS A 85 5.75 -5.02 10.27
N GLN A 86 5.38 -5.54 9.12
CA GLN A 86 6.23 -6.50 8.38
C GLN A 86 7.54 -5.84 7.94
N THR A 87 7.49 -4.63 7.39
CA THR A 87 8.67 -3.85 6.98
C THR A 87 9.57 -3.56 8.19
N GLN A 88 8.98 -3.07 9.30
CA GLN A 88 9.70 -2.86 10.56
C GLN A 88 10.42 -4.13 11.01
N GLY A 89 9.74 -5.27 11.04
CA GLY A 89 10.32 -6.56 11.40
C GLY A 89 11.50 -6.92 10.51
N SER A 90 11.39 -6.72 9.19
CA SER A 90 12.45 -6.99 8.23
C SER A 90 13.68 -6.09 8.43
N LEU A 91 13.48 -4.80 8.72
CA LEU A 91 14.56 -3.85 8.99
C LEU A 91 15.28 -4.19 10.32
N LEU A 92 14.53 -4.52 11.37
CA LEU A 92 15.11 -4.90 12.66
C LEU A 92 15.88 -6.22 12.58
N ALA A 93 15.40 -7.19 11.81
CA ALA A 93 16.04 -8.50 11.66
C ALA A 93 17.47 -8.39 11.10
N GLN A 94 17.76 -7.40 10.28
CA GLN A 94 19.10 -7.17 9.71
C GLN A 94 20.17 -6.91 10.78
N THR A 95 19.77 -6.47 11.95
CA THR A 95 20.67 -6.10 13.06
C THR A 95 20.53 -7.02 14.29
N ASP A 96 19.70 -8.06 14.25
CA ASP A 96 19.48 -8.99 15.37
C ASP A 96 20.74 -9.77 15.74
N TRP A 97 21.62 -10.03 14.78
CA TRP A 97 22.91 -10.67 14.99
C TRP A 97 23.76 -9.98 16.08
N ALA A 98 23.67 -8.65 16.19
CA ALA A 98 24.42 -7.89 17.19
C ALA A 98 23.96 -8.18 18.62
N TYR A 99 22.66 -8.43 18.80
CA TYR A 99 22.08 -8.80 20.08
C TYR A 99 22.38 -10.25 20.43
N VAL A 100 22.31 -11.16 19.44
CA VAL A 100 22.72 -12.56 19.61
C VAL A 100 24.20 -12.63 20.01
N ARG A 101 25.08 -11.89 19.32
CA ARG A 101 26.51 -11.80 19.67
C ARG A 101 26.72 -11.27 21.08
N LYS A 102 25.97 -10.25 21.51
CA LYS A 102 26.04 -9.74 22.88
C LYS A 102 25.69 -10.81 23.92
N MET A 103 24.65 -11.61 23.65
CA MET A 103 24.23 -12.67 24.57
C MET A 103 25.25 -13.81 24.65
N ASP A 104 25.88 -14.15 23.53
CA ASP A 104 26.85 -15.25 23.43
C ASP A 104 28.24 -14.87 23.97
N THR A 105 28.71 -13.67 23.66
CA THR A 105 30.10 -13.26 23.93
C THR A 105 30.27 -12.16 24.98
N GLY A 106 29.18 -11.51 25.39
CA GLY A 106 29.21 -10.34 26.27
C GLY A 106 29.63 -9.04 25.59
N ILE A 107 29.97 -9.06 24.27
CA ILE A 107 30.35 -7.87 23.52
C ILE A 107 29.14 -6.93 23.37
N ALA A 108 29.30 -5.66 23.75
CA ALA A 108 28.24 -4.67 23.68
C ALA A 108 27.74 -4.48 22.24
N VAL A 109 26.43 -4.23 22.08
CA VAL A 109 25.86 -3.82 20.80
C VAL A 109 26.41 -2.45 20.42
N PRO A 110 26.90 -2.25 19.17
CA PRO A 110 27.33 -0.94 18.69
C PRO A 110 26.24 0.12 18.85
N ALA A 111 26.63 1.33 19.25
CA ALA A 111 25.67 2.41 19.51
C ALA A 111 24.88 2.80 18.24
N GLU A 112 25.53 2.75 17.07
CA GLU A 112 24.90 2.99 15.79
C GLU A 112 23.74 2.02 15.48
N ILE A 113 23.91 0.73 15.82
CA ILE A 113 22.85 -0.28 15.68
C ILE A 113 21.70 0.04 16.63
N GLN A 114 21.99 0.45 17.87
CA GLN A 114 20.93 0.82 18.83
C GLN A 114 20.14 2.02 18.32
N THR A 115 20.81 3.08 17.88
CA THR A 115 20.20 4.28 17.33
C THR A 115 19.33 3.94 16.12
N TYR A 116 19.86 3.21 15.14
CA TYR A 116 19.10 2.79 13.97
C TYR A 116 17.81 2.03 14.34
N ARG A 117 17.90 1.06 15.27
CA ARG A 117 16.74 0.29 15.70
C ARG A 117 15.68 1.16 16.39
N ASP A 118 16.09 2.17 17.14
CA ASP A 118 15.17 3.11 17.79
C ASP A 118 14.52 4.02 16.74
N GLU A 119 15.27 4.47 15.74
CA GLU A 119 14.74 5.23 14.60
C GLU A 119 13.74 4.41 13.77
N VAL A 120 14.03 3.12 13.50
CA VAL A 120 13.08 2.21 12.80
C VAL A 120 11.77 2.06 13.58
N ARG A 121 11.83 1.91 14.92
CA ARG A 121 10.63 1.82 15.76
C ARG A 121 9.85 3.13 15.78
N LEU A 122 10.55 4.25 15.87
CA LEU A 122 9.94 5.59 15.84
C LEU A 122 9.26 5.85 14.50
N ALA A 123 9.93 5.53 13.38
CA ALA A 123 9.38 5.68 12.04
C ALA A 123 8.11 4.84 11.86
N ALA A 124 8.14 3.56 12.27
CA ALA A 124 6.96 2.69 12.22
C ALA A 124 5.77 3.29 12.99
N GLY A 125 5.98 3.72 14.25
CA GLY A 125 4.93 4.33 15.06
C GLY A 125 4.39 5.63 14.46
N THR A 126 5.25 6.44 13.84
CA THR A 126 4.86 7.67 13.14
C THR A 126 3.98 7.34 11.93
N ILE A 127 4.40 6.39 11.10
CA ILE A 127 3.65 5.98 9.89
C ILE A 127 2.30 5.36 10.30
N GLU A 128 2.28 4.46 11.30
CA GLU A 128 1.04 3.87 11.82
C GLU A 128 0.07 4.96 12.33
N GLY A 129 0.60 5.95 13.05
CA GLY A 129 -0.18 7.10 13.53
C GLY A 129 -0.78 7.94 12.38
N GLN A 130 0.00 8.18 11.33
CA GLN A 130 -0.47 8.89 10.13
C GLN A 130 -1.58 8.11 9.41
N ILE A 131 -1.42 6.79 9.25
CA ILE A 131 -2.45 5.92 8.66
C ILE A 131 -3.74 5.98 9.50
N ALA A 132 -3.64 5.83 10.80
CA ALA A 132 -4.78 5.85 11.71
C ALA A 132 -5.53 7.19 11.67
N ALA A 133 -4.82 8.31 11.52
CA ALA A 133 -5.37 9.66 11.50
C ALA A 133 -6.10 10.02 10.19
N CYS A 134 -5.96 9.24 9.11
CA CYS A 134 -6.66 9.53 7.86
C CYS A 134 -8.17 9.46 8.05
N ALA A 135 -8.87 10.56 7.74
CA ALA A 135 -10.33 10.63 7.85
C ALA A 135 -11.05 10.03 6.63
N ASP A 136 -10.40 10.05 5.47
CA ASP A 136 -10.95 9.64 4.19
C ASP A 136 -9.88 9.05 3.27
N LEU A 137 -10.31 8.56 2.10
CA LEU A 137 -9.42 7.93 1.13
C LEU A 137 -8.42 8.93 0.51
N ASP A 138 -8.78 10.20 0.38
CA ASP A 138 -7.88 11.20 -0.21
C ASP A 138 -6.75 11.56 0.76
N ALA A 139 -7.04 11.72 2.06
CA ALA A 139 -6.03 11.84 3.11
C ALA A 139 -5.10 10.61 3.14
N PHE A 140 -5.65 9.42 2.95
CA PHE A 140 -4.88 8.19 2.89
C PHE A 140 -3.97 8.14 1.66
N LYS A 141 -4.46 8.50 0.46
CA LYS A 141 -3.65 8.59 -0.77
C LYS A 141 -2.51 9.59 -0.65
N ALA A 142 -2.72 10.70 0.08
CA ALA A 142 -1.69 11.71 0.28
C ALA A 142 -0.44 11.15 0.97
N LEU A 143 -0.56 10.09 1.77
CA LEU A 143 0.60 9.41 2.39
C LEU A 143 1.54 8.76 1.36
N PHE A 144 1.10 8.52 0.14
CA PHE A 144 1.88 7.90 -0.94
C PHE A 144 2.52 8.91 -1.88
N VAL A 145 2.24 10.19 -1.68
CA VAL A 145 2.77 11.26 -2.51
C VAL A 145 4.12 11.70 -1.96
N VAL A 146 5.14 11.69 -2.82
CA VAL A 146 6.47 12.24 -2.49
C VAL A 146 6.35 13.76 -2.37
N PRO A 147 6.77 14.37 -1.25
CA PRO A 147 6.77 15.81 -1.12
C PRO A 147 7.77 16.45 -2.09
N VAL A 148 7.37 17.55 -2.73
CA VAL A 148 8.21 18.28 -3.67
C VAL A 148 8.34 19.74 -3.28
N ASP A 149 9.41 20.38 -3.69
CA ASP A 149 9.62 21.83 -3.54
C ASP A 149 8.86 22.65 -4.59
N ALA A 150 9.07 23.96 -4.60
CA ALA A 150 8.44 24.87 -5.57
C ALA A 150 8.87 24.65 -7.03
N ASN A 151 9.97 23.92 -7.27
CA ASN A 151 10.47 23.57 -8.59
C ASN A 151 9.96 22.20 -9.05
N GLY A 152 9.31 21.44 -8.16
CA GLY A 152 8.88 20.07 -8.41
C GLY A 152 9.91 19.01 -8.05
N ASP A 153 11.02 19.39 -7.38
CA ASP A 153 12.06 18.45 -6.97
C ASP A 153 11.67 17.74 -5.66
N PRO A 154 11.90 16.42 -5.54
CA PRO A 154 11.62 15.68 -4.32
C PRO A 154 12.39 16.23 -3.11
N THR A 155 11.69 16.47 -1.99
CA THR A 155 12.27 16.96 -0.73
C THR A 155 12.41 15.89 0.35
N GLY A 156 11.99 14.65 0.06
CA GLY A 156 12.06 13.52 0.98
C GLY A 156 11.32 12.30 0.45
N ASN A 157 11.09 11.34 1.31
CA ASN A 157 10.30 10.16 1.00
C ASN A 157 8.80 10.45 1.17
N ALA A 158 7.95 9.67 0.48
CA ALA A 158 6.52 9.67 0.77
C ALA A 158 6.29 9.29 2.25
N PRO A 159 5.33 9.93 2.96
CA PRO A 159 5.08 9.66 4.39
C PRO A 159 4.97 8.17 4.73
N ILE A 160 4.29 7.39 3.89
CA ILE A 160 4.11 5.94 4.07
C ILE A 160 5.42 5.13 3.99
N ASN A 161 6.48 5.70 3.44
CA ASN A 161 7.77 5.05 3.20
C ASN A 161 8.93 5.85 3.79
N ASN A 162 8.69 6.60 4.86
CA ASN A 162 9.71 7.45 5.49
C ASN A 162 10.49 6.67 6.57
N TRP A 163 11.30 5.73 6.12
CA TRP A 163 12.19 4.92 6.93
C TRP A 163 13.57 5.54 7.05
N PRO A 164 14.32 5.26 8.15
CA PRO A 164 15.73 5.66 8.25
C PRO A 164 16.59 4.94 7.19
N ASP A 165 17.69 5.58 6.83
CA ASP A 165 18.69 4.97 5.93
C ASP A 165 19.29 3.71 6.55
N ALA A 166 19.61 2.74 5.70
CA ALA A 166 20.25 1.51 6.14
C ALA A 166 21.68 1.75 6.64
N ILE A 167 22.13 0.98 7.64
CA ILE A 167 23.49 1.01 8.23
C ILE A 167 24.34 -0.16 7.74
#